data_d9c72f113e2247c456390b93bb7b2228
#
_entry.id   d9c72f113e2247c456390b93bb7b2228
#
_cell.length_a   1.000
_cell.length_b   1.000
_cell.length_c   1.000
_cell.angle_alpha   90.00
_cell.angle_beta   90.00
_cell.angle_gamma   90.00
#
_symmetry.space_group_name_H-M   'P 1'
#
loop_
_entity.id
_entity.type
_entity.pdbx_description
1 polymer ?
#
loop_
_entity_poly.entity_id
_entity_poly.type
_entity_poly.pdbx_seq_one_letter_code
_entity_poly.pdbx_strand_id
1 'polypeptide(L)'
;MFDNLSERLERSFKILKGEGKITEINVAETLKDVRRALLDADVNYKVAKTFTDTVKQKALGQNVLTAVKPSQLMVKIVHDELATLMGGETAELNLQGHPSVILMAGLNGAGKTTLSGKLALMLKSKKRKNPLLAACDIYRPAAIEQLKVLGEQIGIPVYSEPDNKDAVQIAQNAVKEAKAKGYDVVIVDTAGRLAVDEQMMQEIAAIKHGINPDETLFVVDAMTGQDAVNTAKEFNDRLDFDGVVLTKLDGDTRGGAALSIRTVVNKPIKFVGTGEKMEAIDQFHPSRMADRILGMGDIVSLVEKAQEQYDEEEARRLQKKIAKNQFAFNDFMSQIQQIKKMGNLKDLASMIPGVGKALKDVEIDDNAFKSIEAIIQSMTPRERTNPEILNTSRRQRIAKGSGTNIQEVNRLIKQFDQTRKMMKMVTGSKMGKMMANMPKIPGMPKMPKL
;
A
#
# COMPACT_ATOMS: atom_id res chain seq x y z
N MET A 1 -6.65 -2.14 -7.18
CA MET A 1 -5.74 -1.03 -7.56
C MET A 1 -5.35 -1.20 -9.03
N PHE A 2 -5.63 -0.23 -9.89
CA PHE A 2 -5.31 -0.21 -11.33
C PHE A 2 -5.89 -1.33 -12.21
N ASP A 3 -6.83 -2.12 -11.73
CA ASP A 3 -7.31 -3.33 -12.42
C ASP A 3 -7.83 -3.07 -13.83
N ASN A 4 -8.58 -1.99 -14.01
CA ASN A 4 -9.15 -1.62 -15.30
C ASN A 4 -8.05 -1.21 -16.31
N LEU A 5 -7.10 -0.39 -15.88
CA LEU A 5 -5.97 0.04 -16.70
C LEU A 5 -5.07 -1.15 -17.08
N SER A 6 -4.74 -2.01 -16.09
CA SER A 6 -3.90 -3.19 -16.30
C SER A 6 -4.49 -4.14 -17.34
N GLU A 7 -5.79 -4.43 -17.26
CA GLU A 7 -6.46 -5.31 -18.24
C GLU A 7 -6.43 -4.76 -19.66
N ARG A 8 -6.65 -3.45 -19.81
CA ARG A 8 -6.64 -2.80 -21.11
C ARG A 8 -5.24 -2.77 -21.72
N LEU A 9 -4.23 -2.43 -20.93
CA LEU A 9 -2.83 -2.45 -21.39
C LEU A 9 -2.40 -3.86 -21.80
N GLU A 10 -2.76 -4.87 -21.01
CA GLU A 10 -2.43 -6.25 -21.36
C GLU A 10 -3.09 -6.71 -22.67
N ARG A 11 -4.34 -6.30 -22.92
CA ARG A 11 -5.02 -6.58 -24.21
C ARG A 11 -4.28 -5.94 -25.38
N SER A 12 -3.85 -4.67 -25.21
CA SER A 12 -3.09 -3.94 -26.25
C SER A 12 -1.76 -4.63 -26.58
N PHE A 13 -1.07 -5.19 -25.57
CA PHE A 13 0.18 -5.93 -25.82
C PHE A 13 -0.02 -7.34 -26.39
N LYS A 14 -1.22 -7.94 -26.24
CA LYS A 14 -1.51 -9.25 -26.88
C LYS A 14 -1.47 -9.19 -28.39
N ILE A 15 -1.76 -8.04 -28.99
CA ILE A 15 -1.72 -7.82 -30.43
C ILE A 15 -0.30 -8.04 -30.97
N LEU A 16 0.73 -7.68 -30.19
CA LEU A 16 2.14 -7.87 -30.56
C LEU A 16 2.66 -9.30 -30.33
N LYS A 17 1.89 -10.19 -29.69
CA LYS A 17 2.36 -11.56 -29.34
C LYS A 17 2.56 -12.50 -30.53
N GLY A 18 2.14 -12.16 -31.73
CA GLY A 18 2.34 -12.96 -32.95
C GLY A 18 3.37 -12.39 -33.90
N GLU A 19 3.84 -11.16 -33.64
CA GLU A 19 4.67 -10.41 -34.57
C GLU A 19 6.16 -10.76 -34.42
N GLY A 20 6.81 -11.07 -35.53
CA GLY A 20 8.25 -11.39 -35.56
C GLY A 20 9.16 -10.15 -35.54
N LYS A 21 8.62 -8.96 -35.81
CA LYS A 21 9.37 -7.69 -35.86
C LYS A 21 8.53 -6.52 -35.38
N ILE A 22 9.18 -5.53 -34.77
CA ILE A 22 8.58 -4.23 -34.51
C ILE A 22 8.54 -3.44 -35.81
N THR A 23 7.33 -3.13 -36.29
CA THR A 23 7.10 -2.26 -37.44
C THR A 23 6.43 -0.97 -36.98
N GLU A 24 6.57 0.09 -37.76
CA GLU A 24 5.92 1.35 -37.43
C GLU A 24 4.38 1.22 -37.35
N ILE A 25 3.81 0.36 -38.16
CA ILE A 25 2.35 0.13 -38.23
C ILE A 25 1.87 -0.54 -36.95
N ASN A 26 2.47 -1.68 -36.53
CA ASN A 26 2.01 -2.41 -35.35
C ASN A 26 2.31 -1.67 -34.04
N VAL A 27 3.39 -0.87 -34.00
CA VAL A 27 3.64 0.06 -32.88
C VAL A 27 2.57 1.15 -32.81
N ALA A 28 2.20 1.76 -33.94
CA ALA A 28 1.22 2.83 -33.99
C ALA A 28 -0.17 2.34 -33.52
N GLU A 29 -0.59 1.14 -33.95
CA GLU A 29 -1.86 0.54 -33.52
C GLU A 29 -1.85 0.24 -32.03
N THR A 30 -0.82 -0.44 -31.53
CA THR A 30 -0.68 -0.72 -30.09
C THR A 30 -0.70 0.54 -29.25
N LEU A 31 0.03 1.59 -29.67
CA LEU A 31 0.08 2.85 -28.91
C LEU A 31 -1.21 3.65 -28.98
N LYS A 32 -2.02 3.50 -30.03
CA LYS A 32 -3.37 4.06 -30.09
C LYS A 32 -4.26 3.44 -29.02
N ASP A 33 -4.18 2.10 -28.86
CA ASP A 33 -4.94 1.41 -27.82
C ASP A 33 -4.41 1.72 -26.41
N VAL A 34 -3.10 1.82 -26.22
CA VAL A 34 -2.48 2.27 -24.98
C VAL A 34 -2.94 3.69 -24.60
N ARG A 35 -2.92 4.63 -25.56
CA ARG A 35 -3.43 5.99 -25.34
C ARG A 35 -4.89 5.99 -24.91
N ARG A 36 -5.72 5.19 -25.57
CA ARG A 36 -7.12 5.04 -25.22
C ARG A 36 -7.29 4.46 -23.82
N ALA A 37 -6.52 3.44 -23.46
CA ALA A 37 -6.54 2.87 -22.12
C ALA A 37 -6.17 3.90 -21.04
N LEU A 38 -5.17 4.75 -21.29
CA LEU A 38 -4.78 5.83 -20.38
C LEU A 38 -5.88 6.88 -20.24
N LEU A 39 -6.53 7.29 -21.34
CA LEU A 39 -7.64 8.26 -21.30
C LEU A 39 -8.86 7.69 -20.57
N ASP A 40 -9.20 6.43 -20.81
CA ASP A 40 -10.29 5.74 -20.12
C ASP A 40 -9.97 5.52 -18.62
N ALA A 41 -8.68 5.53 -18.26
CA ALA A 41 -8.21 5.54 -16.88
C ALA A 41 -8.13 6.95 -16.27
N ASP A 42 -8.69 7.95 -16.93
CA ASP A 42 -8.75 9.34 -16.47
C ASP A 42 -7.36 10.03 -16.37
N VAL A 43 -6.42 9.61 -17.23
CA VAL A 43 -5.12 10.28 -17.38
C VAL A 43 -5.29 11.55 -18.20
N ASN A 44 -4.62 12.63 -17.79
CA ASN A 44 -4.63 13.89 -18.54
C ASN A 44 -4.23 13.69 -20.01
N TYR A 45 -4.99 14.26 -20.95
CA TYR A 45 -4.77 14.08 -22.39
C TYR A 45 -3.35 14.43 -22.84
N LYS A 46 -2.80 15.55 -22.38
CA LYS A 46 -1.44 15.98 -22.74
C LYS A 46 -0.42 14.97 -22.25
N VAL A 47 -0.59 14.46 -21.03
CA VAL A 47 0.26 13.44 -20.42
C VAL A 47 0.20 12.14 -21.24
N ALA A 48 -1.00 11.63 -21.54
CA ALA A 48 -1.19 10.42 -22.32
C ALA A 48 -0.60 10.55 -23.75
N LYS A 49 -0.76 11.71 -24.39
CA LYS A 49 -0.18 11.99 -25.70
C LYS A 49 1.34 11.98 -25.65
N THR A 50 1.96 12.78 -24.78
CA THR A 50 3.42 12.85 -24.64
C THR A 50 4.00 11.48 -24.33
N PHE A 51 3.41 10.74 -23.41
CA PHE A 51 3.80 9.38 -23.06
C PHE A 51 3.84 8.46 -24.29
N THR A 52 2.76 8.38 -25.06
CA THR A 52 2.71 7.49 -26.23
C THR A 52 3.64 7.94 -27.36
N ASP A 53 3.85 9.24 -27.53
CA ASP A 53 4.78 9.76 -28.50
C ASP A 53 6.24 9.44 -28.13
N THR A 54 6.60 9.54 -26.85
CA THR A 54 7.92 9.13 -26.33
C THR A 54 8.14 7.62 -26.46
N VAL A 55 7.16 6.81 -26.12
CA VAL A 55 7.23 5.34 -26.28
C VAL A 55 7.42 4.99 -27.76
N LYS A 56 6.70 5.65 -28.69
CA LYS A 56 6.88 5.46 -30.14
C LYS A 56 8.31 5.72 -30.57
N GLN A 57 8.88 6.85 -30.17
CA GLN A 57 10.28 7.23 -30.51
C GLN A 57 11.28 6.20 -29.99
N LYS A 58 11.12 5.76 -28.71
CA LYS A 58 12.00 4.76 -28.10
C LYS A 58 11.87 3.40 -28.77
N ALA A 59 10.66 2.97 -29.15
CA ALA A 59 10.42 1.70 -29.80
C ALA A 59 11.01 1.64 -31.22
N LEU A 60 10.90 2.71 -32.00
CA LEU A 60 11.42 2.79 -33.37
C LEU A 60 12.94 3.03 -33.43
N GLY A 61 13.53 3.65 -32.39
CA GLY A 61 14.96 3.93 -32.33
C GLY A 61 15.85 2.79 -31.84
N GLN A 62 15.24 1.69 -31.35
CA GLN A 62 16.01 0.54 -30.88
C GLN A 62 16.16 -0.52 -31.97
N ASN A 63 17.41 -0.87 -32.31
CA ASN A 63 17.69 -2.12 -33.02
C ASN A 63 17.25 -3.27 -32.13
N VAL A 64 16.21 -4.01 -32.56
CA VAL A 64 15.74 -5.21 -31.84
C VAL A 64 16.90 -6.20 -31.80
N LEU A 65 17.53 -6.36 -30.65
CA LEU A 65 18.48 -7.43 -30.42
C LEU A 65 17.76 -8.74 -30.72
N THR A 66 18.34 -9.55 -31.60
CA THR A 66 17.76 -10.83 -32.10
C THR A 66 17.35 -11.82 -31.00
N ALA A 67 17.71 -11.58 -29.75
CA ALA A 67 17.45 -12.42 -28.61
C ALA A 67 16.15 -12.08 -27.83
N VAL A 68 15.48 -10.94 -28.07
CA VAL A 68 14.33 -10.47 -27.30
C VAL A 68 13.09 -10.39 -28.20
N LYS A 69 11.97 -10.95 -27.74
CA LYS A 69 10.69 -10.88 -28.49
C LYS A 69 10.20 -9.41 -28.54
N PRO A 70 9.70 -8.94 -29.70
CA PRO A 70 9.19 -7.56 -29.86
C PRO A 70 8.19 -7.14 -28.78
N SER A 71 7.28 -8.01 -28.37
CA SER A 71 6.33 -7.74 -27.30
C SER A 71 6.99 -7.52 -25.94
N GLN A 72 8.08 -8.22 -25.62
CA GLN A 72 8.80 -8.04 -24.36
C GLN A 72 9.56 -6.72 -24.34
N LEU A 73 10.15 -6.33 -25.45
CA LEU A 73 10.83 -5.05 -25.59
C LEU A 73 9.83 -3.88 -25.43
N MET A 74 8.63 -3.99 -26.05
CA MET A 74 7.61 -2.97 -25.93
C MET A 74 7.11 -2.83 -24.48
N VAL A 75 6.86 -3.96 -23.79
CA VAL A 75 6.46 -3.95 -22.36
C VAL A 75 7.54 -3.29 -21.52
N LYS A 76 8.82 -3.57 -21.77
CA LYS A 76 9.93 -2.92 -21.06
C LYS A 76 9.97 -1.42 -21.29
N ILE A 77 9.84 -0.96 -22.54
CA ILE A 77 9.84 0.46 -22.88
C ILE A 77 8.66 1.18 -22.19
N VAL A 78 7.48 0.58 -22.21
CA VAL A 78 6.28 1.14 -21.54
C VAL A 78 6.47 1.16 -20.03
N HIS A 79 7.04 0.10 -19.43
CA HIS A 79 7.37 0.06 -18.01
C HIS A 79 8.29 1.20 -17.61
N ASP A 80 9.43 1.34 -18.31
CA ASP A 80 10.43 2.35 -18.00
C ASP A 80 9.87 3.77 -18.18
N GLU A 81 9.00 3.98 -19.17
CA GLU A 81 8.35 5.27 -19.40
C GLU A 81 7.27 5.57 -18.35
N LEU A 82 6.49 4.56 -17.91
CA LEU A 82 5.55 4.71 -16.79
C LEU A 82 6.29 5.08 -15.50
N ALA A 83 7.38 4.38 -15.20
CA ALA A 83 8.21 4.70 -14.04
C ALA A 83 8.75 6.13 -14.11
N THR A 84 9.27 6.56 -15.26
CA THR A 84 9.76 7.92 -15.50
C THR A 84 8.65 8.96 -15.34
N LEU A 85 7.48 8.71 -15.91
CA LEU A 85 6.31 9.57 -15.80
C LEU A 85 5.89 9.83 -14.34
N MET A 86 6.01 8.80 -13.51
CA MET A 86 5.70 8.86 -12.07
C MET A 86 6.84 9.41 -11.21
N GLY A 87 7.99 9.76 -11.79
CA GLY A 87 9.11 10.41 -11.10
C GLY A 87 10.46 9.68 -11.18
N GLY A 88 10.49 8.44 -11.73
CA GLY A 88 11.70 7.63 -11.90
C GLY A 88 12.20 7.03 -10.60
N GLU A 89 12.56 7.86 -9.63
CA GLU A 89 13.12 7.46 -8.36
C GLU A 89 12.15 7.69 -7.19
N THR A 90 12.39 6.98 -6.11
CA THR A 90 11.65 7.13 -4.85
C THR A 90 12.08 8.42 -4.15
N ALA A 91 11.11 9.24 -3.73
CA ALA A 91 11.37 10.46 -2.99
C ALA A 91 11.25 10.24 -1.47
N GLU A 92 12.28 10.67 -0.73
CA GLU A 92 12.31 10.59 0.73
C GLU A 92 11.74 11.88 1.36
N LEU A 93 11.36 11.78 2.66
CA LEU A 93 11.04 12.96 3.45
C LEU A 93 12.31 13.71 3.86
N ASN A 94 12.23 15.02 3.87
CA ASN A 94 13.25 15.85 4.50
C ASN A 94 13.01 15.89 6.03
N LEU A 95 13.83 15.17 6.78
CA LEU A 95 13.75 15.06 8.25
C LEU A 95 15.03 15.58 8.90
N GLN A 96 15.56 16.72 8.43
CA GLN A 96 16.81 17.31 8.93
C GLN A 96 16.60 18.30 10.08
N GLY A 97 15.38 18.83 10.26
CA GLY A 97 15.04 19.72 11.36
C GLY A 97 15.09 19.06 12.74
N HIS A 98 15.20 19.85 13.80
CA HIS A 98 15.17 19.39 15.20
C HIS A 98 14.23 20.27 16.05
N PRO A 99 12.93 19.92 16.17
CA PRO A 99 12.21 18.85 15.46
C PRO A 99 12.05 19.14 13.98
N SER A 100 11.96 18.09 13.15
CA SER A 100 11.50 18.23 11.76
C SER A 100 10.00 18.52 11.76
N VAL A 101 9.56 19.49 10.96
CA VAL A 101 8.16 19.92 10.90
C VAL A 101 7.55 19.52 9.57
N ILE A 102 6.46 18.74 9.62
CA ILE A 102 5.69 18.29 8.45
C ILE A 102 4.32 18.94 8.47
N LEU A 103 4.00 19.74 7.45
CA LEU A 103 2.70 20.38 7.29
C LEU A 103 1.82 19.55 6.35
N MET A 104 0.61 19.18 6.79
CA MET A 104 -0.36 18.45 5.99
C MET A 104 -1.38 19.41 5.39
N ALA A 105 -1.46 19.50 4.07
CA ALA A 105 -2.37 20.36 3.32
C ALA A 105 -3.30 19.56 2.40
N GLY A 106 -4.52 20.04 2.12
CA GLY A 106 -5.46 19.39 1.21
C GLY A 106 -6.93 19.63 1.56
N LEU A 107 -7.84 19.19 0.70
CA LEU A 107 -9.27 19.37 0.88
C LEU A 107 -9.88 18.52 2.00
N ASN A 108 -11.12 18.81 2.39
CA ASN A 108 -11.90 17.95 3.27
C ASN A 108 -12.12 16.57 2.63
N GLY A 109 -12.07 15.52 3.45
CA GLY A 109 -12.27 14.14 2.97
C GLY A 109 -11.06 13.54 2.24
N ALA A 110 -10.00 14.31 1.98
CA ALA A 110 -8.76 13.80 1.40
C ALA A 110 -7.98 12.85 2.34
N GLY A 111 -8.36 12.76 3.62
CA GLY A 111 -7.76 11.85 4.57
C GLY A 111 -6.57 12.39 5.36
N LYS A 112 -6.39 13.72 5.46
CA LYS A 112 -5.26 14.36 6.17
C LYS A 112 -5.09 13.84 7.59
N THR A 113 -6.12 13.92 8.42
CA THR A 113 -6.09 13.52 9.83
C THR A 113 -5.70 12.04 10.01
N THR A 114 -6.32 11.15 9.25
CA THR A 114 -5.97 9.72 9.27
C THR A 114 -4.54 9.48 8.78
N LEU A 115 -4.13 10.20 7.74
CA LEU A 115 -2.79 10.09 7.17
C LEU A 115 -1.73 10.63 8.14
N SER A 116 -2.02 11.72 8.88
CA SER A 116 -1.14 12.25 9.93
C SER A 116 -0.83 11.16 10.97
N GLY A 117 -1.84 10.42 11.42
CA GLY A 117 -1.65 9.27 12.32
C GLY A 117 -0.84 8.14 11.70
N LYS A 118 -1.16 7.75 10.44
CA LYS A 118 -0.42 6.69 9.73
C LYS A 118 1.05 7.06 9.52
N LEU A 119 1.32 8.28 9.10
CA LEU A 119 2.67 8.78 8.90
C LEU A 119 3.45 8.81 10.23
N ALA A 120 2.82 9.25 11.30
CA ALA A 120 3.41 9.25 12.64
C ALA A 120 3.75 7.83 13.11
N LEU A 121 2.84 6.86 12.92
CA LEU A 121 3.09 5.45 13.25
C LEU A 121 4.24 4.88 12.42
N MET A 122 4.28 5.17 11.13
CA MET A 122 5.37 4.72 10.24
C MET A 122 6.72 5.31 10.67
N LEU A 123 6.78 6.60 10.99
CA LEU A 123 8.01 7.26 11.46
C LEU A 123 8.49 6.66 12.79
N LYS A 124 7.56 6.36 13.71
CA LYS A 124 7.88 5.71 14.99
C LYS A 124 8.39 4.29 14.78
N SER A 125 7.68 3.47 14.01
CA SER A 125 7.98 2.05 13.86
C SER A 125 9.16 1.76 12.93
N LYS A 126 9.22 2.42 11.76
CA LYS A 126 10.22 2.14 10.72
C LYS A 126 11.45 3.04 10.81
N LYS A 127 11.29 4.32 11.19
CA LYS A 127 12.39 5.30 11.24
C LYS A 127 12.86 5.56 12.68
N ARG A 128 12.26 4.93 13.70
CA ARG A 128 12.59 5.07 15.13
C ARG A 128 12.57 6.53 15.61
N LYS A 129 11.69 7.34 15.03
CA LYS A 129 11.49 8.73 15.44
C LYS A 129 10.46 8.83 16.56
N ASN A 130 10.53 9.91 17.34
CA ASN A 130 9.56 10.25 18.39
C ASN A 130 8.65 11.40 17.90
N PRO A 131 7.52 11.12 17.24
CA PRO A 131 6.66 12.14 16.66
C PRO A 131 5.67 12.72 17.65
N LEU A 132 5.29 14.00 17.43
CA LEU A 132 4.17 14.71 18.02
C LEU A 132 3.16 15.06 16.92
N LEU A 133 1.88 14.80 17.15
CA LEU A 133 0.79 15.27 16.29
C LEU A 133 0.29 16.63 16.79
N ALA A 134 0.02 17.58 15.90
CA ALA A 134 -0.54 18.89 16.25
C ALA A 134 -1.90 19.07 15.57
N ALA A 135 -2.96 19.29 16.37
CA ALA A 135 -4.34 19.44 15.92
C ALA A 135 -4.64 20.91 15.60
N CYS A 136 -4.49 21.32 14.34
CA CYS A 136 -4.72 22.68 13.87
C CYS A 136 -6.02 22.85 13.06
N ASP A 137 -6.92 21.85 13.01
CA ASP A 137 -8.26 21.98 12.42
C ASP A 137 -9.22 22.62 13.45
N ILE A 138 -9.15 23.94 13.56
CA ILE A 138 -9.93 24.72 14.53
C ILE A 138 -11.43 24.83 14.20
N TYR A 139 -11.82 24.51 12.96
CA TYR A 139 -13.21 24.63 12.49
C TYR A 139 -14.04 23.40 12.79
N ARG A 140 -13.40 22.26 13.05
CA ARG A 140 -14.07 20.98 13.29
C ARG A 140 -13.61 20.35 14.62
N PRO A 141 -14.30 20.64 15.73
CA PRO A 141 -13.97 20.03 17.02
C PRO A 141 -13.88 18.50 16.96
N ALA A 142 -14.73 17.87 16.16
CA ALA A 142 -14.68 16.42 15.92
C ALA A 142 -13.37 15.95 15.28
N ALA A 143 -12.70 16.76 14.47
CA ALA A 143 -11.40 16.40 13.89
C ALA A 143 -10.28 16.40 14.93
N ILE A 144 -10.32 17.36 15.88
CA ILE A 144 -9.38 17.40 17.01
C ILE A 144 -9.55 16.13 17.86
N GLU A 145 -10.78 15.77 18.21
CA GLU A 145 -11.05 14.55 18.98
C GLU A 145 -10.69 13.28 18.20
N GLN A 146 -10.95 13.26 16.90
CA GLN A 146 -10.52 12.17 16.02
C GLN A 146 -9.00 11.97 16.05
N LEU A 147 -8.22 13.07 15.96
CA LEU A 147 -6.76 12.98 16.00
C LEU A 147 -6.26 12.51 17.37
N LYS A 148 -6.91 12.93 18.49
CA LYS A 148 -6.59 12.45 19.84
C LYS A 148 -6.83 10.94 19.98
N VAL A 149 -8.00 10.45 19.54
CA VAL A 149 -8.33 9.01 19.56
C VAL A 149 -7.33 8.21 18.73
N LEU A 150 -6.95 8.71 17.56
CA LEU A 150 -5.92 8.08 16.73
C LEU A 150 -4.56 8.09 17.45
N GLY A 151 -4.18 9.20 18.07
CA GLY A 151 -2.94 9.30 18.84
C GLY A 151 -2.88 8.28 19.98
N GLU A 152 -3.96 8.16 20.76
CA GLU A 152 -4.08 7.15 21.82
C GLU A 152 -3.95 5.73 21.28
N GLN A 153 -4.65 5.41 20.18
CA GLN A 153 -4.63 4.10 19.54
C GLN A 153 -3.21 3.66 19.13
N ILE A 154 -2.40 4.60 18.63
CA ILE A 154 -1.03 4.33 18.14
C ILE A 154 0.06 4.66 19.16
N GLY A 155 -0.33 5.16 20.35
CA GLY A 155 0.58 5.56 21.41
C GLY A 155 1.49 6.72 21.01
N ILE A 156 0.92 7.75 20.34
CA ILE A 156 1.63 8.98 19.93
C ILE A 156 0.91 10.18 20.53
N PRO A 157 1.61 11.09 21.20
CA PRO A 157 1.00 12.26 21.82
C PRO A 157 0.44 13.25 20.79
N VAL A 158 -0.64 13.92 21.18
CA VAL A 158 -1.32 14.94 20.37
C VAL A 158 -1.31 16.26 21.14
N TYR A 159 -0.77 17.29 20.52
CA TYR A 159 -0.88 18.66 20.99
C TYR A 159 -2.17 19.30 20.47
N SER A 160 -2.93 19.92 21.33
CA SER A 160 -4.16 20.64 20.99
C SER A 160 -4.47 21.76 21.95
N GLU A 161 -5.04 22.85 21.46
CA GLU A 161 -5.55 24.00 22.22
C GLU A 161 -7.02 24.23 21.83
N PRO A 162 -8.00 23.53 22.42
CA PRO A 162 -9.40 23.57 21.97
C PRO A 162 -10.06 24.95 21.98
N ASP A 163 -9.64 25.80 22.90
CA ASP A 163 -10.19 27.16 23.08
C ASP A 163 -9.51 28.19 22.18
N ASN A 164 -8.34 27.87 21.64
CA ASN A 164 -7.59 28.77 20.77
C ASN A 164 -8.14 28.71 19.34
N LYS A 165 -8.43 29.85 18.73
CA LYS A 165 -8.96 30.00 17.37
C LYS A 165 -7.91 30.47 16.36
N ASP A 166 -6.64 30.54 16.78
CA ASP A 166 -5.51 30.89 15.90
C ASP A 166 -4.71 29.62 15.54
N ALA A 167 -4.96 29.06 14.37
CA ALA A 167 -4.28 27.86 13.90
C ALA A 167 -2.76 28.05 13.74
N VAL A 168 -2.31 29.27 13.41
CA VAL A 168 -0.87 29.60 13.29
C VAL A 168 -0.22 29.53 14.67
N GLN A 169 -0.86 30.12 15.68
CA GLN A 169 -0.35 30.11 17.05
C GLN A 169 -0.29 28.68 17.61
N ILE A 170 -1.35 27.89 17.39
CA ILE A 170 -1.37 26.47 17.81
C ILE A 170 -0.20 25.70 17.21
N ALA A 171 0.03 25.85 15.89
CA ALA A 171 1.13 25.19 15.20
C ALA A 171 2.50 25.61 15.75
N GLN A 172 2.71 26.90 15.97
CA GLN A 172 3.95 27.43 16.59
C GLN A 172 4.17 26.90 18.00
N ASN A 173 3.12 26.86 18.82
CA ASN A 173 3.17 26.32 20.17
C ASN A 173 3.47 24.83 20.18
N ALA A 174 2.89 24.05 19.24
CA ALA A 174 3.21 22.64 19.08
C ALA A 174 4.70 22.40 18.75
N VAL A 175 5.29 23.23 17.88
CA VAL A 175 6.73 23.17 17.56
C VAL A 175 7.58 23.54 18.78
N LYS A 176 7.19 24.57 19.58
CA LYS A 176 7.88 24.90 20.83
C LYS A 176 7.81 23.79 21.85
N GLU A 177 6.63 23.18 22.00
CA GLU A 177 6.40 22.04 22.88
C GLU A 177 7.28 20.85 22.49
N ALA A 178 7.33 20.55 21.19
CA ALA A 178 8.16 19.47 20.65
C ALA A 178 9.65 19.69 20.97
N LYS A 179 10.14 20.92 20.81
CA LYS A 179 11.50 21.31 21.20
C LYS A 179 11.77 21.10 22.67
N ALA A 180 10.83 21.57 23.52
CA ALA A 180 10.97 21.49 24.97
C ALA A 180 10.97 20.05 25.50
N LYS A 181 10.18 19.17 24.89
CA LYS A 181 10.04 17.78 25.29
C LYS A 181 10.91 16.77 24.50
N GLY A 182 11.69 17.23 23.54
CA GLY A 182 12.62 16.39 22.78
C GLY A 182 11.93 15.45 21.79
N TYR A 183 10.83 15.89 21.16
CA TYR A 183 10.25 15.15 20.02
C TYR A 183 11.09 15.39 18.76
N ASP A 184 11.24 14.35 17.93
CA ASP A 184 12.03 14.42 16.70
C ASP A 184 11.29 15.02 15.53
N VAL A 185 9.96 14.86 15.50
CA VAL A 185 9.10 15.26 14.38
C VAL A 185 7.79 15.84 14.89
N VAL A 186 7.32 16.92 14.26
CA VAL A 186 5.97 17.45 14.46
C VAL A 186 5.19 17.31 13.16
N ILE A 187 4.02 16.66 13.22
CA ILE A 187 3.10 16.57 12.08
C ILE A 187 1.91 17.49 12.38
N VAL A 188 1.76 18.52 11.55
CA VAL A 188 0.73 19.55 11.71
C VAL A 188 -0.46 19.19 10.82
N ASP A 189 -1.56 18.72 11.45
CA ASP A 189 -2.83 18.41 10.77
C ASP A 189 -3.68 19.68 10.66
N THR A 190 -3.89 20.17 9.43
CA THR A 190 -4.60 21.41 9.18
C THR A 190 -6.06 21.18 8.78
N ALA A 191 -6.86 22.21 8.92
CA ALA A 191 -8.20 22.25 8.36
C ALA A 191 -8.19 22.01 6.83
N GLY A 192 -9.28 21.47 6.32
CA GLY A 192 -9.58 21.47 4.90
C GLY A 192 -10.94 22.12 4.69
N ARG A 193 -11.26 22.44 3.45
CA ARG A 193 -12.61 22.84 3.01
C ARG A 193 -13.08 21.97 1.86
N LEU A 194 -14.35 22.10 1.50
CA LEU A 194 -14.94 21.30 0.43
C LEU A 194 -14.40 21.66 -0.95
N ALA A 195 -13.95 22.89 -1.12
CA ALA A 195 -13.34 23.40 -2.36
C ALA A 195 -12.16 24.32 -2.00
N VAL A 196 -11.30 24.57 -2.98
CA VAL A 196 -10.23 25.57 -2.84
C VAL A 196 -10.84 26.96 -2.75
N ASP A 197 -10.64 27.64 -1.66
CA ASP A 197 -11.06 29.03 -1.46
C ASP A 197 -9.89 29.87 -0.95
N GLU A 198 -10.01 31.18 -1.14
CA GLU A 198 -8.95 32.14 -0.80
C GLU A 198 -8.61 32.15 0.68
N GLN A 199 -9.63 32.08 1.55
CA GLN A 199 -9.44 32.12 2.99
C GLN A 199 -8.66 30.91 3.51
N MET A 200 -9.00 29.72 3.01
CA MET A 200 -8.27 28.48 3.35
C MET A 200 -6.80 28.56 2.91
N MET A 201 -6.58 29.04 1.68
CA MET A 201 -5.23 29.13 1.14
C MET A 201 -4.37 30.12 1.89
N GLN A 202 -4.94 31.27 2.29
CA GLN A 202 -4.25 32.25 3.14
C GLN A 202 -3.94 31.68 4.52
N GLU A 203 -4.85 30.94 5.15
CA GLU A 203 -4.62 30.30 6.44
C GLU A 203 -3.48 29.28 6.39
N ILE A 204 -3.53 28.35 5.40
CA ILE A 204 -2.47 27.35 5.28
C ILE A 204 -1.12 27.99 4.94
N ALA A 205 -1.11 29.03 4.09
CA ALA A 205 0.10 29.80 3.80
C ALA A 205 0.63 30.54 5.04
N ALA A 206 -0.25 31.10 5.88
CA ALA A 206 0.14 31.72 7.14
C ALA A 206 0.74 30.71 8.13
N ILE A 207 0.12 29.51 8.24
CA ILE A 207 0.68 28.41 9.05
C ILE A 207 2.06 28.04 8.52
N LYS A 208 2.19 27.78 7.20
CA LYS A 208 3.47 27.44 6.56
C LYS A 208 4.55 28.47 6.85
N HIS A 209 4.22 29.75 6.70
CA HIS A 209 5.16 30.83 7.01
C HIS A 209 5.53 30.90 8.49
N GLY A 210 4.54 30.68 9.37
CA GLY A 210 4.71 30.76 10.82
C GLY A 210 5.57 29.66 11.44
N ILE A 211 5.58 28.46 10.85
CA ILE A 211 6.32 27.30 11.38
C ILE A 211 7.53 26.91 10.51
N ASN A 212 7.65 27.45 9.30
CA ASN A 212 8.71 27.13 8.33
C ASN A 212 8.97 25.61 8.25
N PRO A 213 8.02 24.81 7.72
CA PRO A 213 8.11 23.36 7.75
C PRO A 213 9.25 22.84 6.88
N ASP A 214 9.89 21.73 7.30
CA ASP A 214 10.87 21.00 6.50
C ASP A 214 10.20 20.29 5.31
N GLU A 215 8.92 19.92 5.48
CA GLU A 215 8.09 19.27 4.45
C GLU A 215 6.66 19.82 4.48
N THR A 216 6.15 20.20 3.32
CA THR A 216 4.73 20.46 3.10
C THR A 216 4.18 19.36 2.21
N LEU A 217 3.29 18.53 2.73
CA LEU A 217 2.69 17.41 2.01
C LEU A 217 1.27 17.74 1.57
N PHE A 218 1.04 17.71 0.27
CA PHE A 218 -0.30 17.82 -0.29
C PHE A 218 -0.98 16.45 -0.30
N VAL A 219 -2.08 16.34 0.42
CA VAL A 219 -2.87 15.12 0.58
C VAL A 219 -4.08 15.16 -0.32
N VAL A 220 -4.25 14.18 -1.19
CA VAL A 220 -5.34 14.13 -2.14
C VAL A 220 -5.90 12.72 -2.29
N ASP A 221 -7.21 12.63 -2.51
CA ASP A 221 -7.92 11.38 -2.76
C ASP A 221 -7.69 10.93 -4.20
N ALA A 222 -7.04 9.77 -4.40
CA ALA A 222 -6.75 9.23 -5.72
C ALA A 222 -8.01 8.89 -6.52
N MET A 223 -9.13 8.60 -5.84
CA MET A 223 -10.39 8.24 -6.50
C MET A 223 -11.05 9.42 -7.24
N THR A 224 -10.66 10.66 -6.94
CA THR A 224 -11.23 11.85 -7.61
C THR A 224 -10.64 12.09 -9.01
N GLY A 225 -9.70 11.24 -9.45
CA GLY A 225 -9.20 11.24 -10.81
C GLY A 225 -8.58 12.58 -11.24
N GLN A 226 -9.11 13.19 -12.30
CA GLN A 226 -8.59 14.45 -12.85
C GLN A 226 -8.80 15.64 -11.92
N ASP A 227 -9.82 15.62 -11.05
CA ASP A 227 -10.03 16.68 -10.05
C ASP A 227 -8.90 16.71 -9.02
N ALA A 228 -8.31 15.53 -8.68
CA ALA A 228 -7.11 15.47 -7.87
C ALA A 228 -5.95 16.26 -8.51
N VAL A 229 -5.79 16.14 -9.82
CA VAL A 229 -4.72 16.81 -10.57
C VAL A 229 -4.93 18.32 -10.62
N ASN A 230 -6.18 18.76 -10.86
CA ASN A 230 -6.52 20.17 -10.89
C ASN A 230 -6.34 20.82 -9.52
N THR A 231 -6.82 20.17 -8.47
CA THR A 231 -6.64 20.63 -7.09
C THR A 231 -5.15 20.68 -6.71
N ALA A 232 -4.36 19.68 -7.10
CA ALA A 232 -2.92 19.68 -6.85
C ALA A 232 -2.23 20.88 -7.51
N LYS A 233 -2.64 21.25 -8.72
CA LYS A 233 -2.11 22.43 -9.41
C LYS A 233 -2.44 23.70 -8.65
N GLU A 234 -3.69 23.91 -8.26
CA GLU A 234 -4.11 25.12 -7.51
C GLU A 234 -3.35 25.26 -6.17
N PHE A 235 -3.18 24.14 -5.44
CA PHE A 235 -2.41 24.14 -4.21
C PHE A 235 -0.93 24.42 -4.47
N ASN A 236 -0.34 23.83 -5.53
CA ASN A 236 1.05 24.03 -5.84
C ASN A 236 1.37 25.48 -6.24
N ASP A 237 0.49 26.10 -7.03
CA ASP A 237 0.67 27.48 -7.48
C ASP A 237 0.67 28.49 -6.31
N ARG A 238 0.05 28.14 -5.16
CA ARG A 238 -0.07 29.03 -4.00
C ARG A 238 0.82 28.65 -2.82
N LEU A 239 1.04 27.34 -2.59
CA LEU A 239 1.79 26.87 -1.43
C LEU A 239 3.17 26.35 -1.78
N ASP A 240 3.46 26.03 -3.03
CA ASP A 240 4.71 25.39 -3.45
C ASP A 240 5.07 24.24 -2.51
N PHE A 241 4.20 23.24 -2.43
CA PHE A 241 4.40 22.09 -1.55
C PHE A 241 5.55 21.19 -2.02
N ASP A 242 6.10 20.35 -1.12
CA ASP A 242 7.31 19.57 -1.38
C ASP A 242 7.02 18.17 -1.92
N GLY A 243 5.83 17.64 -1.66
CA GLY A 243 5.43 16.31 -2.11
C GLY A 243 3.94 16.07 -2.04
N VAL A 244 3.51 15.04 -2.77
CA VAL A 244 2.11 14.60 -2.83
C VAL A 244 1.94 13.28 -2.09
N VAL A 245 0.83 13.13 -1.39
CA VAL A 245 0.39 11.85 -0.84
C VAL A 245 -0.97 11.49 -1.41
N LEU A 246 -1.03 10.34 -2.08
CA LEU A 246 -2.27 9.80 -2.64
C LEU A 246 -2.94 8.90 -1.61
N THR A 247 -4.15 9.24 -1.18
CA THR A 247 -4.96 8.41 -0.28
C THR A 247 -5.97 7.58 -1.08
N LYS A 248 -6.53 6.55 -0.44
CA LYS A 248 -7.58 5.68 -0.99
C LYS A 248 -7.19 5.00 -2.31
N LEU A 249 -5.91 4.75 -2.51
CA LEU A 249 -5.41 4.13 -3.74
C LEU A 249 -5.89 2.68 -3.90
N ASP A 250 -6.25 2.02 -2.80
CA ASP A 250 -6.89 0.69 -2.78
C ASP A 250 -8.25 0.67 -3.48
N GLY A 251 -9.02 1.77 -3.42
CA GLY A 251 -10.28 1.96 -4.15
C GLY A 251 -10.11 2.44 -5.59
N ASP A 252 -8.93 2.95 -5.96
CA ASP A 252 -8.69 3.47 -7.31
C ASP A 252 -8.34 2.34 -8.29
N THR A 253 -9.28 2.05 -9.19
CA THR A 253 -9.10 1.06 -10.26
C THR A 253 -8.55 1.67 -11.56
N ARG A 254 -8.54 3.00 -11.68
CA ARG A 254 -8.15 3.74 -12.88
C ARG A 254 -6.69 4.18 -12.87
N GLY A 255 -6.23 4.82 -11.78
CA GLY A 255 -4.85 5.26 -11.61
C GLY A 255 -4.46 6.57 -12.29
N GLY A 256 -5.43 7.30 -12.84
CA GLY A 256 -5.17 8.52 -13.61
C GLY A 256 -4.51 9.63 -12.81
N ALA A 257 -4.89 9.80 -11.53
CA ALA A 257 -4.28 10.78 -10.63
C ALA A 257 -2.78 10.49 -10.43
N ALA A 258 -2.40 9.24 -10.13
CA ALA A 258 -1.01 8.84 -9.91
C ALA A 258 -0.12 9.10 -11.14
N LEU A 259 -0.65 8.86 -12.34
CA LEU A 259 0.06 9.07 -13.61
C LEU A 259 0.16 10.54 -14.03
N SER A 260 -0.78 11.38 -13.61
CA SER A 260 -0.89 12.76 -14.10
C SER A 260 -0.29 13.79 -13.15
N ILE A 261 -0.44 13.61 -11.85
CA ILE A 261 -0.11 14.61 -10.82
C ILE A 261 1.37 15.04 -10.93
N ARG A 262 2.29 14.07 -10.96
CA ARG A 262 3.73 14.36 -11.02
C ARG A 262 4.10 15.25 -12.21
N THR A 263 3.53 14.96 -13.37
CA THR A 263 3.79 15.70 -14.62
C THR A 263 3.20 17.11 -14.57
N VAL A 264 2.03 17.28 -13.97
CA VAL A 264 1.31 18.56 -13.94
C VAL A 264 1.89 19.53 -12.92
N VAL A 265 2.23 19.06 -11.72
CA VAL A 265 2.74 19.92 -10.64
C VAL A 265 4.24 19.90 -10.47
N ASN A 266 4.94 19.00 -11.16
CA ASN A 266 6.38 18.78 -11.05
C ASN A 266 6.88 18.53 -9.62
N LYS A 267 6.04 17.90 -8.77
CA LYS A 267 6.37 17.52 -7.40
C LYS A 267 6.29 16.00 -7.24
N PRO A 268 7.17 15.37 -6.44
CA PRO A 268 7.18 13.92 -6.29
C PRO A 268 5.96 13.43 -5.51
N ILE A 269 5.48 12.24 -5.87
CA ILE A 269 4.60 11.47 -4.99
C ILE A 269 5.51 10.78 -3.98
N LYS A 270 5.27 11.00 -2.66
CA LYS A 270 6.11 10.45 -1.60
C LYS A 270 5.49 9.22 -0.95
N PHE A 271 4.17 9.24 -0.72
CA PHE A 271 3.45 8.16 -0.07
C PHE A 271 2.11 7.86 -0.73
N VAL A 272 1.62 6.66 -0.47
CA VAL A 272 0.28 6.20 -0.84
C VAL A 272 -0.41 5.55 0.34
N GLY A 273 -1.68 5.90 0.54
CA GLY A 273 -2.58 5.20 1.47
C GLY A 273 -3.26 4.04 0.74
N THR A 274 -3.10 2.84 1.28
CA THR A 274 -3.51 1.57 0.67
C THR A 274 -4.57 0.83 1.47
N GLY A 275 -5.38 1.52 2.24
CA GLY A 275 -6.47 0.94 3.04
C GLY A 275 -6.76 1.73 4.31
N GLU A 276 -7.69 1.26 5.12
CA GLU A 276 -8.17 1.96 6.32
C GLU A 276 -7.27 1.76 7.56
N LYS A 277 -6.56 0.63 7.65
CA LYS A 277 -5.69 0.31 8.79
C LYS A 277 -4.58 1.35 8.98
N MET A 278 -4.15 1.57 10.22
CA MET A 278 -3.11 2.56 10.54
C MET A 278 -1.76 2.25 9.91
N GLU A 279 -1.46 0.98 9.66
CA GLU A 279 -0.26 0.51 8.98
C GLU A 279 -0.35 0.62 7.45
N ALA A 280 -1.55 0.91 6.90
CA ALA A 280 -1.78 0.97 5.45
C ALA A 280 -1.32 2.30 4.85
N ILE A 281 -0.03 2.54 4.93
CA ILE A 281 0.71 3.60 4.25
C ILE A 281 1.99 2.99 3.69
N ASP A 282 2.24 3.20 2.40
CA ASP A 282 3.45 2.73 1.73
C ASP A 282 4.20 3.91 1.11
N GLN A 283 5.52 3.82 1.06
CA GLN A 283 6.34 4.75 0.28
C GLN A 283 6.04 4.55 -1.21
N PHE A 284 5.99 5.62 -1.97
CA PHE A 284 5.71 5.54 -3.40
C PHE A 284 6.98 5.15 -4.17
N HIS A 285 6.92 4.00 -4.83
CA HIS A 285 8.00 3.49 -5.66
C HIS A 285 7.57 3.47 -7.14
N PRO A 286 8.02 4.41 -7.98
CA PRO A 286 7.57 4.52 -9.37
C PRO A 286 7.68 3.22 -10.18
N SER A 287 8.81 2.52 -10.09
CA SER A 287 9.03 1.25 -10.80
C SER A 287 8.07 0.14 -10.36
N ARG A 288 7.86 -0.04 -9.03
CA ARG A 288 6.90 -1.03 -8.50
C ARG A 288 5.47 -0.70 -8.90
N MET A 289 5.16 0.58 -9.00
CA MET A 289 3.85 1.04 -9.45
C MET A 289 3.64 0.76 -10.94
N ALA A 290 4.68 0.94 -11.77
CA ALA A 290 4.66 0.53 -13.17
C ALA A 290 4.46 -0.98 -13.33
N ASP A 291 5.14 -1.81 -12.50
CA ASP A 291 4.93 -3.27 -12.47
C ASP A 291 3.46 -3.62 -12.16
N ARG A 292 2.86 -2.97 -11.17
CA ARG A 292 1.43 -3.18 -10.82
C ARG A 292 0.49 -2.80 -11.96
N ILE A 293 0.73 -1.64 -12.59
CA ILE A 293 -0.05 -1.15 -13.73
C ILE A 293 0.04 -2.12 -14.92
N LEU A 294 1.17 -2.74 -15.14
CA LEU A 294 1.37 -3.72 -16.22
C LEU A 294 0.93 -5.15 -15.86
N GLY A 295 0.38 -5.35 -14.66
CA GLY A 295 -0.06 -6.67 -14.19
C GLY A 295 1.10 -7.65 -13.95
N MET A 296 2.32 -7.14 -13.76
CA MET A 296 3.53 -7.93 -13.49
C MET A 296 3.66 -8.31 -12.01
N GLY A 297 2.77 -7.79 -11.17
CA GLY A 297 2.81 -7.98 -9.71
C GLY A 297 3.83 -7.05 -9.04
N ASP A 298 3.95 -7.19 -7.72
CA ASP A 298 4.90 -6.44 -6.91
C ASP A 298 5.51 -7.35 -5.84
N ILE A 299 6.37 -8.26 -6.31
CA ILE A 299 7.01 -9.27 -5.45
C ILE A 299 7.88 -8.60 -4.38
N VAL A 300 8.51 -7.46 -4.69
CA VAL A 300 9.40 -6.77 -3.75
C VAL A 300 8.62 -6.25 -2.55
N SER A 301 7.52 -5.52 -2.79
CA SER A 301 6.63 -5.07 -1.70
C SER A 301 6.02 -6.24 -0.90
N LEU A 302 5.68 -7.34 -1.56
CA LEU A 302 5.18 -8.53 -0.87
C LEU A 302 6.25 -9.12 0.07
N VAL A 303 7.50 -9.24 -0.40
CA VAL A 303 8.62 -9.74 0.42
C VAL A 303 8.93 -8.79 1.56
N GLU A 304 8.95 -7.47 1.32
CA GLU A 304 9.16 -6.47 2.37
C GLU A 304 8.08 -6.55 3.46
N LYS A 305 6.80 -6.60 3.08
CA LYS A 305 5.68 -6.78 4.03
C LYS A 305 5.77 -8.09 4.79
N ALA A 306 6.20 -9.17 4.12
CA ALA A 306 6.44 -10.44 4.78
C ALA A 306 7.59 -10.35 5.80
N GLN A 307 8.70 -9.67 5.45
CA GLN A 307 9.84 -9.48 6.34
C GLN A 307 9.54 -8.60 7.54
N GLU A 308 8.74 -7.54 7.38
CA GLU A 308 8.31 -6.65 8.48
C GLU A 308 7.51 -7.40 9.56
N GLN A 309 6.76 -8.42 9.16
CA GLN A 309 5.94 -9.24 10.06
C GLN A 309 6.63 -10.54 10.48
N TYR A 310 7.88 -10.76 9.99
CA TYR A 310 8.62 -11.99 10.24
C TYR A 310 9.29 -11.95 11.61
N ASP A 311 8.74 -12.71 12.56
CA ASP A 311 9.38 -12.99 13.84
C ASP A 311 10.24 -14.26 13.70
N GLU A 312 11.55 -14.09 13.69
CA GLU A 312 12.51 -15.19 13.49
C GLU A 312 12.41 -16.23 14.63
N GLU A 313 12.14 -15.81 15.85
CA GLU A 313 11.98 -16.72 16.98
C GLU A 313 10.69 -17.54 16.87
N GLU A 314 9.58 -16.88 16.49
CA GLU A 314 8.29 -17.54 16.27
C GLU A 314 8.37 -18.52 15.10
N ALA A 315 9.03 -18.14 14.00
CA ALA A 315 9.25 -19.02 12.85
C ALA A 315 10.11 -20.25 13.20
N ARG A 316 11.21 -20.09 13.94
CA ARG A 316 12.03 -21.21 14.44
C ARG A 316 11.25 -22.11 15.40
N ARG A 317 10.43 -21.52 16.27
CA ARG A 317 9.56 -22.26 17.20
C ARG A 317 8.52 -23.08 16.46
N LEU A 318 7.89 -22.48 15.45
CA LEU A 318 6.90 -23.13 14.58
C LEU A 318 7.53 -24.30 13.81
N GLN A 319 8.71 -24.07 13.20
CA GLN A 319 9.45 -25.10 12.48
C GLN A 319 9.77 -26.32 13.36
N LYS A 320 10.22 -26.09 14.61
CA LYS A 320 10.45 -27.16 15.60
C LYS A 320 9.16 -27.92 15.92
N LYS A 321 8.02 -27.25 16.06
CA LYS A 321 6.72 -27.87 16.30
C LYS A 321 6.25 -28.71 15.12
N ILE A 322 6.41 -28.21 13.87
CA ILE A 322 6.05 -28.95 12.66
C ILE A 322 6.90 -30.23 12.55
N ALA A 323 8.22 -30.12 12.76
CA ALA A 323 9.14 -31.27 12.73
C ALA A 323 8.76 -32.33 13.77
N LYS A 324 8.29 -31.91 14.95
CA LYS A 324 7.81 -32.81 16.04
C LYS A 324 6.38 -33.26 15.90
N ASN A 325 5.67 -32.91 14.80
CA ASN A 325 4.25 -33.18 14.59
C ASN A 325 3.32 -32.57 15.67
N GLN A 326 3.73 -31.43 16.24
CA GLN A 326 3.04 -30.71 17.32
C GLN A 326 2.34 -29.44 16.83
N PHE A 327 2.15 -29.29 15.52
CA PHE A 327 1.37 -28.18 14.94
C PHE A 327 -0.11 -28.30 15.35
N ALA A 328 -0.64 -27.27 15.98
CA ALA A 328 -1.96 -27.25 16.64
C ALA A 328 -2.81 -26.07 16.17
N PHE A 329 -4.09 -26.00 16.56
CA PHE A 329 -4.98 -24.90 16.18
C PHE A 329 -4.52 -23.55 16.73
N ASN A 330 -3.82 -23.49 17.86
CA ASN A 330 -3.22 -22.25 18.34
C ASN A 330 -2.17 -21.71 17.35
N ASP A 331 -1.33 -22.59 16.81
CA ASP A 331 -0.30 -22.18 15.81
C ASP A 331 -0.96 -21.74 14.50
N PHE A 332 -2.03 -22.43 14.11
CA PHE A 332 -2.82 -22.06 12.94
C PHE A 332 -3.51 -20.69 13.10
N MET A 333 -4.03 -20.39 14.30
CA MET A 333 -4.59 -19.09 14.64
C MET A 333 -3.52 -17.97 14.56
N SER A 334 -2.33 -18.20 15.12
CA SER A 334 -1.21 -17.23 15.03
C SER A 334 -0.85 -16.94 13.57
N GLN A 335 -0.82 -17.97 12.71
CA GLN A 335 -0.56 -17.77 11.27
C GLN A 335 -1.64 -16.93 10.58
N ILE A 336 -2.92 -17.16 10.87
CA ILE A 336 -4.03 -16.34 10.35
C ILE A 336 -3.87 -14.89 10.82
N GLN A 337 -3.53 -14.67 12.08
CA GLN A 337 -3.34 -13.32 12.62
C GLN A 337 -2.14 -12.60 11.98
N GLN A 338 -1.05 -13.30 11.71
CA GLN A 338 0.09 -12.74 10.97
C GLN A 338 -0.30 -12.33 9.54
N ILE A 339 -1.01 -13.20 8.82
CA ILE A 339 -1.51 -12.88 7.47
C ILE A 339 -2.43 -11.65 7.50
N LYS A 340 -3.33 -11.56 8.48
CA LYS A 340 -4.21 -10.38 8.66
C LYS A 340 -3.44 -9.09 8.93
N LYS A 341 -2.32 -9.17 9.63
CA LYS A 341 -1.45 -7.99 9.88
C LYS A 341 -0.74 -7.51 8.62
N MET A 342 -0.42 -8.38 7.66
CA MET A 342 0.21 -8.02 6.39
C MET A 342 -0.68 -7.17 5.47
N GLY A 343 -1.98 -7.09 5.73
CA GLY A 343 -2.93 -6.30 4.95
C GLY A 343 -4.11 -7.11 4.42
N ASN A 344 -4.80 -6.57 3.41
CA ASN A 344 -5.91 -7.25 2.75
C ASN A 344 -5.36 -8.40 1.87
N LEU A 345 -5.97 -9.58 1.99
CA LEU A 345 -5.56 -10.77 1.22
C LEU A 345 -5.66 -10.57 -0.30
N LYS A 346 -6.66 -9.82 -0.74
CA LYS A 346 -6.85 -9.51 -2.17
C LYS A 346 -5.67 -8.69 -2.70
N ASP A 347 -5.20 -7.74 -1.91
CA ASP A 347 -4.05 -6.90 -2.25
C ASP A 347 -2.75 -7.71 -2.27
N LEU A 348 -2.54 -8.55 -1.26
CA LEU A 348 -1.38 -9.46 -1.22
C LEU A 348 -1.36 -10.43 -2.41
N ALA A 349 -2.52 -10.99 -2.75
CA ALA A 349 -2.65 -11.88 -3.90
C ALA A 349 -2.40 -11.16 -5.24
N SER A 350 -2.79 -9.87 -5.34
CA SER A 350 -2.53 -9.05 -6.54
C SER A 350 -1.04 -8.75 -6.75
N MET A 351 -0.23 -8.80 -5.69
CA MET A 351 1.23 -8.63 -5.77
C MET A 351 1.94 -9.83 -6.38
N ILE A 352 1.28 -11.00 -6.46
CA ILE A 352 1.86 -12.22 -7.05
C ILE A 352 1.51 -12.28 -8.54
N PRO A 353 2.48 -12.35 -9.46
CA PRO A 353 2.24 -12.43 -10.88
C PRO A 353 1.35 -13.63 -11.24
N GLY A 354 0.27 -13.38 -11.99
CA GLY A 354 -0.67 -14.42 -12.44
C GLY A 354 -1.69 -14.91 -11.42
N VAL A 355 -1.49 -14.72 -10.12
CA VAL A 355 -2.42 -15.15 -9.06
C VAL A 355 -3.57 -14.16 -8.89
N GLY A 356 -3.31 -12.86 -9.01
CA GLY A 356 -4.34 -11.83 -8.92
C GLY A 356 -5.50 -12.04 -9.90
N LYS A 357 -5.20 -12.58 -11.10
CA LYS A 357 -6.23 -12.91 -12.10
C LYS A 357 -7.04 -14.15 -11.73
N ALA A 358 -6.39 -15.19 -11.23
CA ALA A 358 -7.05 -16.43 -10.84
C ALA A 358 -7.98 -16.24 -9.63
N LEU A 359 -7.75 -15.21 -8.82
CA LEU A 359 -8.53 -14.90 -7.62
C LEU A 359 -9.52 -13.73 -7.82
N LYS A 360 -9.58 -13.15 -9.03
CA LYS A 360 -10.46 -11.99 -9.32
C LYS A 360 -11.95 -12.35 -9.16
N ASP A 361 -12.32 -13.57 -9.53
CA ASP A 361 -13.68 -14.10 -9.45
C ASP A 361 -13.94 -14.84 -8.12
N VAL A 362 -12.95 -14.93 -7.24
CA VAL A 362 -13.09 -15.52 -5.92
C VAL A 362 -13.30 -14.38 -4.93
N GLU A 363 -14.52 -14.23 -4.43
CA GLU A 363 -14.77 -13.40 -3.26
C GLU A 363 -14.00 -13.98 -2.07
N ILE A 364 -12.82 -13.45 -1.83
CA ILE A 364 -12.08 -13.70 -0.60
C ILE A 364 -12.78 -12.84 0.45
N ASP A 365 -13.83 -13.40 1.07
CA ASP A 365 -14.57 -12.75 2.12
C ASP A 365 -13.66 -12.65 3.37
N ASP A 366 -13.37 -11.43 3.81
CA ASP A 366 -12.71 -11.19 5.10
C ASP A 366 -13.50 -11.81 6.28
N ASN A 367 -14.80 -12.07 6.08
CA ASN A 367 -15.63 -12.77 7.04
C ASN A 367 -15.31 -14.29 7.13
N ALA A 368 -14.71 -14.89 6.10
CA ALA A 368 -14.29 -16.30 6.16
C ALA A 368 -13.31 -16.55 7.31
N PHE A 369 -12.41 -15.60 7.58
CA PHE A 369 -11.51 -15.67 8.72
C PHE A 369 -12.23 -15.49 10.05
N LYS A 370 -13.29 -14.68 10.11
CA LYS A 370 -14.09 -14.50 11.34
C LYS A 370 -14.75 -15.82 11.76
N SER A 371 -15.31 -16.58 10.81
CA SER A 371 -15.87 -17.91 11.08
C SER A 371 -14.81 -18.88 11.58
N ILE A 372 -13.64 -18.91 10.96
CA ILE A 372 -12.52 -19.76 11.39
C ILE A 372 -12.06 -19.39 12.80
N GLU A 373 -11.90 -18.11 13.10
CA GLU A 373 -11.53 -17.61 14.43
C GLU A 373 -12.58 -17.97 15.47
N ALA A 374 -13.87 -17.76 15.18
CA ALA A 374 -14.98 -18.12 16.07
C ALA A 374 -15.00 -19.61 16.39
N ILE A 375 -14.79 -20.46 15.37
CA ILE A 375 -14.72 -21.93 15.56
C ILE A 375 -13.54 -22.29 16.48
N ILE A 376 -12.34 -21.76 16.24
CA ILE A 376 -11.14 -22.06 17.05
C ILE A 376 -11.29 -21.49 18.45
N GLN A 377 -11.85 -20.29 18.61
CA GLN A 377 -12.10 -19.69 19.93
C GLN A 377 -13.13 -20.46 20.75
N SER A 378 -14.09 -21.12 20.09
CA SER A 378 -15.09 -21.98 20.74
C SER A 378 -14.53 -23.36 21.19
N MET A 379 -13.30 -23.69 20.79
CA MET A 379 -12.58 -24.87 21.27
C MET A 379 -11.99 -24.62 22.66
N THR A 380 -11.98 -25.62 23.51
CA THR A 380 -11.22 -25.56 24.79
C THR A 380 -9.72 -25.53 24.54
N PRO A 381 -8.90 -25.05 25.50
CA PRO A 381 -7.43 -25.07 25.35
C PRO A 381 -6.87 -26.47 25.01
N ARG A 382 -7.44 -27.54 25.59
CA ARG A 382 -7.05 -28.93 25.28
C ARG A 382 -7.39 -29.34 23.85
N GLU A 383 -8.52 -28.92 23.33
CA GLU A 383 -8.95 -29.20 21.94
C GLU A 383 -8.11 -28.42 20.91
N ARG A 384 -7.72 -27.19 21.23
CA ARG A 384 -6.82 -26.41 20.37
C ARG A 384 -5.43 -27.01 20.28
N THR A 385 -4.95 -27.59 21.39
CA THR A 385 -3.62 -28.19 21.44
C THR A 385 -3.60 -29.62 20.88
N ASN A 386 -4.69 -30.38 21.05
CA ASN A 386 -4.82 -31.78 20.62
C ASN A 386 -6.01 -31.95 19.68
N PRO A 387 -5.86 -31.66 18.37
CA PRO A 387 -6.98 -31.76 17.41
C PRO A 387 -7.59 -33.17 17.31
N GLU A 388 -6.84 -34.20 17.68
CA GLU A 388 -7.24 -35.61 17.57
C GLU A 388 -8.36 -36.01 18.54
N ILE A 389 -8.60 -35.21 19.60
CA ILE A 389 -9.71 -35.48 20.57
C ILE A 389 -11.08 -34.95 20.08
N LEU A 390 -11.15 -34.31 18.91
CA LEU A 390 -12.38 -33.72 18.38
C LEU A 390 -13.34 -34.78 17.82
N ASN A 391 -14.11 -35.37 18.69
CA ASN A 391 -15.18 -36.29 18.33
C ASN A 391 -16.49 -35.55 17.92
N THR A 392 -17.49 -36.28 17.45
CA THR A 392 -18.75 -35.71 16.91
C THR A 392 -19.45 -34.79 17.91
N SER A 393 -19.55 -35.19 19.18
CA SER A 393 -20.22 -34.39 20.23
C SER A 393 -19.49 -33.06 20.47
N ARG A 394 -18.16 -33.07 20.51
CA ARG A 394 -17.34 -31.85 20.65
C ARG A 394 -17.49 -30.92 19.45
N ARG A 395 -17.52 -31.46 18.23
CA ARG A 395 -17.75 -30.67 17.01
C ARG A 395 -19.13 -30.02 17.00
N GLN A 396 -20.18 -30.70 17.48
CA GLN A 396 -21.50 -30.11 17.61
C GLN A 396 -21.53 -28.98 18.64
N ARG A 397 -20.86 -29.15 19.79
CA ARG A 397 -20.73 -28.09 20.78
C ARG A 397 -19.99 -26.87 20.26
N ILE A 398 -18.86 -27.09 19.53
CA ILE A 398 -18.08 -26.04 18.91
C ILE A 398 -18.91 -25.30 17.87
N ALA A 399 -19.66 -26.01 17.01
CA ALA A 399 -20.54 -25.39 16.02
C ALA A 399 -21.58 -24.48 16.68
N LYS A 400 -22.23 -24.96 17.75
CA LYS A 400 -23.21 -24.18 18.53
C LYS A 400 -22.56 -22.94 19.18
N GLY A 401 -21.37 -23.10 19.76
CA GLY A 401 -20.65 -22.02 20.46
C GLY A 401 -20.07 -20.94 19.51
N SER A 402 -19.73 -21.32 18.28
CA SER A 402 -19.21 -20.40 17.27
C SER A 402 -20.29 -19.73 16.42
N GLY A 403 -21.56 -20.09 16.57
CA GLY A 403 -22.63 -19.62 15.69
C GLY A 403 -22.54 -20.14 14.25
N THR A 404 -21.79 -21.24 14.04
CA THR A 404 -21.60 -21.87 12.72
C THR A 404 -22.31 -23.22 12.67
N ASN A 405 -22.26 -23.89 11.53
CA ASN A 405 -22.82 -25.24 11.39
C ASN A 405 -21.73 -26.33 11.48
N ILE A 406 -22.13 -27.56 11.71
CA ILE A 406 -21.22 -28.71 11.86
C ILE A 406 -20.41 -28.98 10.59
N GLN A 407 -20.94 -28.61 9.42
CA GLN A 407 -20.26 -28.79 8.14
C GLN A 407 -19.06 -27.86 8.04
N GLU A 408 -19.17 -26.60 8.49
CA GLU A 408 -18.08 -25.63 8.54
C GLU A 408 -16.98 -26.08 9.51
N VAL A 409 -17.35 -26.57 10.68
CA VAL A 409 -16.39 -27.14 11.66
C VAL A 409 -15.64 -28.32 11.03
N ASN A 410 -16.35 -29.24 10.36
CA ASN A 410 -15.71 -30.38 9.68
C ASN A 410 -14.81 -29.95 8.52
N ARG A 411 -15.23 -28.92 7.77
CA ARG A 411 -14.41 -28.33 6.68
C ARG A 411 -13.12 -27.77 7.24
N LEU A 412 -13.19 -26.99 8.33
CA LEU A 412 -12.00 -26.42 8.97
C LEU A 412 -11.04 -27.51 9.47
N ILE A 413 -11.53 -28.54 10.13
CA ILE A 413 -10.71 -29.66 10.61
C ILE A 413 -10.01 -30.34 9.43
N LYS A 414 -10.72 -30.60 8.33
CA LYS A 414 -10.16 -31.21 7.12
C LYS A 414 -9.08 -30.32 6.49
N GLN A 415 -9.34 -29.04 6.38
CA GLN A 415 -8.35 -28.06 5.87
C GLN A 415 -7.11 -27.98 6.77
N PHE A 416 -7.30 -27.96 8.08
CA PHE A 416 -6.21 -27.99 9.05
C PHE A 416 -5.34 -29.25 8.89
N ASP A 417 -5.95 -30.43 8.77
CA ASP A 417 -5.22 -31.69 8.56
C ASP A 417 -4.47 -31.71 7.23
N GLN A 418 -5.03 -31.16 6.18
CA GLN A 418 -4.36 -31.00 4.89
C GLN A 418 -3.15 -30.06 4.99
N THR A 419 -3.31 -28.93 5.67
CA THR A 419 -2.23 -27.95 5.91
C THR A 419 -1.10 -28.59 6.73
N ARG A 420 -1.43 -29.34 7.79
CA ARG A 420 -0.45 -30.08 8.61
C ARG A 420 0.35 -31.09 7.79
N LYS A 421 -0.32 -31.84 6.90
CA LYS A 421 0.35 -32.79 5.99
C LYS A 421 1.26 -32.09 4.99
N MET A 422 0.80 -31.00 4.39
CA MET A 422 1.58 -30.22 3.43
C MET A 422 2.84 -29.61 4.08
N MET A 423 2.71 -29.00 5.27
CA MET A 423 3.83 -28.45 6.02
C MET A 423 4.87 -29.53 6.37
N LYS A 424 4.43 -30.72 6.72
CA LYS A 424 5.32 -31.85 6.99
C LYS A 424 6.08 -32.33 5.75
N MET A 425 5.45 -32.28 4.55
CA MET A 425 6.13 -32.60 3.30
C MET A 425 7.21 -31.55 2.94
N VAL A 426 6.94 -30.27 3.19
CA VAL A 426 7.87 -29.17 2.91
C VAL A 426 9.09 -29.21 3.83
N THR A 427 8.92 -29.56 5.11
CA THR A 427 10.01 -29.70 6.08
C THR A 427 10.79 -31.03 5.97
N GLY A 428 10.27 -32.00 5.23
CA GLY A 428 10.95 -33.27 4.94
C GLY A 428 12.09 -33.11 3.92
N SER A 429 13.24 -33.76 4.19
CA SER A 429 14.56 -33.56 3.56
C SER A 429 14.66 -33.65 2.02
N LYS A 430 13.60 -34.06 1.30
CA LYS A 430 13.60 -34.16 -0.17
C LYS A 430 13.31 -32.84 -0.88
N MET A 431 12.47 -31.97 -0.33
CA MET A 431 12.08 -30.73 -0.97
C MET A 431 13.05 -29.57 -0.68
N GLY A 432 13.72 -29.58 0.47
CA GLY A 432 14.82 -28.66 0.77
C GLY A 432 15.99 -28.78 -0.22
N LYS A 433 16.28 -30.00 -0.71
CA LYS A 433 17.27 -30.23 -1.76
C LYS A 433 16.79 -29.79 -3.16
N MET A 434 15.48 -29.79 -3.43
CA MET A 434 14.92 -29.38 -4.70
C MET A 434 14.83 -27.84 -4.81
N MET A 435 14.56 -27.12 -3.71
CA MET A 435 14.64 -25.67 -3.65
C MET A 435 16.07 -25.12 -3.68
N ALA A 436 17.04 -25.84 -3.14
CA ALA A 436 18.46 -25.47 -3.23
C ALA A 436 19.02 -25.54 -4.67
N ASN A 437 18.37 -26.27 -5.58
CA ASN A 437 18.75 -26.46 -6.97
C ASN A 437 17.95 -25.55 -7.95
N MET A 438 17.10 -24.65 -7.48
CA MET A 438 16.47 -23.65 -8.35
C MET A 438 17.52 -22.68 -8.90
N PRO A 439 17.45 -22.32 -10.20
CA PRO A 439 18.36 -21.33 -10.78
C PRO A 439 18.24 -20.01 -10.04
N LYS A 440 19.38 -19.46 -9.63
CA LYS A 440 19.48 -18.18 -8.91
C LYS A 440 18.87 -17.07 -9.77
N ILE A 441 17.80 -16.47 -9.31
CA ILE A 441 17.24 -15.25 -9.91
C ILE A 441 18.18 -14.09 -9.52
N PRO A 442 18.74 -13.37 -10.48
CA PRO A 442 19.60 -12.21 -10.18
C PRO A 442 18.79 -11.15 -9.44
N GLY A 443 19.27 -10.72 -8.26
CA GLY A 443 18.63 -9.68 -7.45
C GLY A 443 17.97 -10.15 -6.15
N MET A 444 17.86 -11.44 -5.88
CA MET A 444 17.36 -11.91 -4.58
C MET A 444 18.46 -11.85 -3.51
N PRO A 445 18.19 -11.27 -2.34
CA PRO A 445 19.08 -11.40 -1.18
C PRO A 445 19.21 -12.86 -0.77
N LYS A 446 20.40 -13.26 -0.32
CA LYS A 446 20.68 -14.64 0.13
C LYS A 446 19.72 -15.00 1.26
N MET A 447 18.82 -15.95 1.02
CA MET A 447 18.10 -16.57 2.14
C MET A 447 19.08 -17.19 3.13
N PRO A 448 18.86 -17.02 4.44
CA PRO A 448 19.70 -17.70 5.44
C PRO A 448 19.64 -19.21 5.20
N LYS A 449 20.79 -19.87 5.29
CA LYS A 449 20.87 -21.33 5.22
C LYS A 449 20.01 -21.91 6.34
N LEU A 450 18.98 -22.65 5.97
CA LEU A 450 18.16 -23.46 6.86
C LEU A 450 18.98 -24.55 7.54
#